data_a20612a0e451398a24c98f81792cae4b
#
_entry.id   a20612a0e451398a24c98f81792cae4b
#
_cell.length_a   1.000
_cell.length_b   1.000
_cell.length_c   1.000
_cell.angle_alpha   90.00
_cell.angle_beta   90.00
_cell.angle_gamma   90.00
#
_symmetry.space_group_name_H-M   'P 1'
#
loop_
_entity.id
_entity.type
_entity.pdbx_description
1 polymer ?
#
loop_
_entity_poly.entity_id
_entity_poly.type
_entity_poly.pdbx_seq_one_letter_code
_entity_poly.pdbx_strand_id
1 'polypeptide(L)'
;MKSYQFSICARSLGVGRFRGQVRSELTNALQEERAASSATVQAIADKLQVQRSAINRQLAGLQHLTLRTIAELAWALDREIVFEARRPQTFAGQNDLPDVSTLASLVPLTMSAIYSPATTLPPARQIRVQPRQ
;
A
#
# COMPACT_ATOMS: atom_id res chain seq x y z
N MET A 1 -17.12 -34.12 -8.71
CA MET A 1 -15.99 -33.18 -8.75
C MET A 1 -15.43 -33.00 -7.34
N LYS A 2 -14.20 -33.41 -7.14
CA LYS A 2 -13.56 -33.22 -5.83
C LYS A 2 -13.10 -31.76 -5.73
N SER A 3 -13.75 -30.98 -4.90
CA SER A 3 -13.35 -29.63 -4.56
C SER A 3 -12.10 -29.72 -3.68
N TYR A 4 -10.95 -29.36 -4.21
CA TYR A 4 -9.72 -29.26 -3.42
C TYR A 4 -9.78 -27.95 -2.63
N GLN A 5 -10.14 -28.05 -1.37
CA GLN A 5 -9.99 -26.92 -0.44
C GLN A 5 -8.53 -26.82 -0.03
N PHE A 6 -7.80 -25.92 -0.65
CA PHE A 6 -6.47 -25.56 -0.17
C PHE A 6 -6.61 -24.71 1.10
N SER A 7 -6.44 -25.35 2.23
CA SER A 7 -6.33 -24.65 3.51
C SER A 7 -4.94 -24.04 3.62
N ILE A 8 -4.80 -22.78 3.21
CA ILE A 8 -3.55 -22.04 3.41
C ILE A 8 -3.45 -21.67 4.89
N CYS A 9 -2.40 -22.15 5.55
CA CYS A 9 -2.12 -21.80 6.92
C CYS A 9 -1.99 -20.27 7.08
N ALA A 10 -2.60 -19.70 8.13
CA ALA A 10 -2.55 -18.26 8.42
C ALA A 10 -1.13 -17.69 8.46
N ARG A 11 -0.16 -18.49 8.94
CA ARG A 11 1.26 -18.17 8.93
C ARG A 11 1.79 -17.97 7.50
N SER A 12 1.49 -18.89 6.60
CA SER A 12 1.94 -18.82 5.20
C SER A 12 1.32 -17.63 4.48
N LEU A 13 0.07 -17.33 4.79
CA LEU A 13 -0.64 -16.16 4.26
C LEU A 13 0.03 -14.85 4.73
N GLY A 14 0.37 -14.74 6.02
CA GLY A 14 1.07 -13.58 6.58
C GLY A 14 2.44 -13.35 5.94
N VAL A 15 3.22 -14.43 5.79
CA VAL A 15 4.52 -14.36 5.11
C VAL A 15 4.37 -13.94 3.65
N GLY A 16 3.39 -14.49 2.94
CA GLY A 16 3.13 -14.15 1.54
C GLY A 16 2.74 -12.68 1.36
N ARG A 17 1.88 -12.16 2.22
CA ARG A 17 1.46 -10.75 2.22
C ARG A 17 2.65 -9.82 2.46
N PHE A 18 3.46 -10.09 3.48
CA PHE A 18 4.63 -9.29 3.78
C PHE A 18 5.63 -9.28 2.62
N ARG A 19 5.94 -10.43 2.04
CA ARG A 19 6.83 -10.52 0.86
C ARG A 19 6.28 -9.77 -0.33
N GLY A 20 4.98 -9.84 -0.56
CA GLY A 20 4.30 -9.09 -1.62
C GLY A 20 4.39 -7.59 -1.41
N GLN A 21 4.16 -7.12 -0.18
CA GLN A 21 4.26 -5.71 0.18
C GLN A 21 5.69 -5.18 -0.03
N VAL A 22 6.71 -5.85 0.49
CA VAL A 22 8.11 -5.43 0.30
C VAL A 22 8.46 -5.32 -1.17
N ARG A 23 8.04 -6.30 -1.99
CA ARG A 23 8.28 -6.27 -3.43
C ARG A 23 7.57 -5.12 -4.12
N SER A 24 6.33 -4.86 -3.75
CA SER A 24 5.55 -3.74 -4.28
C SER A 24 6.21 -2.40 -3.96
N GLU A 25 6.65 -2.20 -2.73
CA GLU A 25 7.36 -0.98 -2.31
C GLU A 25 8.66 -0.77 -3.09
N LEU A 26 9.49 -1.81 -3.25
CA LEU A 26 10.71 -1.72 -4.05
C LEU A 26 10.42 -1.42 -5.53
N THR A 27 9.36 -2.00 -6.09
CA THR A 27 8.96 -1.74 -7.47
C THR A 27 8.46 -0.31 -7.64
N ASN A 28 7.67 0.19 -6.70
CA ASN A 28 7.19 1.57 -6.70
C ASN A 28 8.37 2.57 -6.59
N ALA A 29 9.29 2.32 -5.66
CA ALA A 29 10.49 3.14 -5.51
C ALA A 29 11.33 3.17 -6.80
N LEU A 30 11.45 2.03 -7.49
CA LEU A 30 12.14 1.95 -8.78
C LEU A 30 11.41 2.75 -9.87
N GLN A 31 10.08 2.72 -9.90
CA GLN A 31 9.29 3.48 -10.87
C GLN A 31 9.40 4.99 -10.62
N GLU A 32 9.34 5.40 -9.36
CA GLU A 32 9.53 6.80 -8.97
C GLU A 32 10.92 7.30 -9.37
N GLU A 33 11.97 6.50 -9.12
CA GLU A 33 13.32 6.85 -9.49
C GLU A 33 13.51 6.96 -11.01
N ARG A 34 12.87 6.08 -11.77
CA ARG A 34 12.84 6.19 -13.24
C ARG A 34 12.17 7.46 -13.72
N ALA A 35 11.11 7.90 -13.07
CA ALA A 35 10.41 9.13 -13.42
C ALA A 35 11.23 10.38 -13.04
N ALA A 36 11.96 10.34 -11.93
CA ALA A 36 12.71 11.48 -11.41
C ALA A 36 14.08 11.65 -12.09
N SER A 37 14.83 10.56 -12.26
CA SER A 37 16.25 10.61 -12.70
C SER A 37 16.56 9.81 -13.95
N SER A 38 15.54 9.24 -14.62
CA SER A 38 15.72 8.30 -15.73
C SER A 38 16.60 7.10 -15.37
N ALA A 39 16.73 6.79 -14.09
CA ALA A 39 17.50 5.67 -13.61
C ALA A 39 16.94 4.35 -14.17
N THR A 40 17.78 3.59 -14.81
CA THR A 40 17.43 2.30 -15.38
C THR A 40 17.79 1.17 -14.40
N VAL A 41 17.11 0.03 -14.54
CA VAL A 41 17.51 -1.19 -13.79
C VAL A 41 18.98 -1.54 -14.04
N GLN A 42 19.51 -1.18 -15.21
CA GLN A 42 20.92 -1.38 -15.53
C GLN A 42 21.82 -0.51 -14.65
N ALA A 43 21.50 0.77 -14.47
CA ALA A 43 22.28 1.66 -13.60
C ALA A 43 22.30 1.17 -12.14
N ILE A 44 21.20 0.64 -11.66
CA ILE A 44 21.10 0.04 -10.32
C ILE A 44 21.94 -1.25 -10.25
N ALA A 45 21.88 -2.08 -11.29
CA ALA A 45 22.66 -3.31 -11.38
C ALA A 45 24.18 -3.00 -11.36
N ASP A 46 24.61 -1.96 -12.08
CA ASP A 46 25.99 -1.51 -12.13
C ASP A 46 26.43 -0.95 -10.77
N LYS A 47 25.58 -0.16 -10.10
CA LYS A 47 25.82 0.38 -8.75
C LYS A 47 26.00 -0.73 -7.71
N LEU A 48 25.24 -1.82 -7.83
CA LEU A 48 25.30 -2.99 -6.96
C LEU A 48 26.29 -4.06 -7.41
N GLN A 49 26.90 -3.91 -8.58
CA GLN A 49 27.78 -4.92 -9.20
C GLN A 49 27.11 -6.30 -9.37
N VAL A 50 25.83 -6.30 -9.69
CA VAL A 50 25.03 -7.49 -9.93
C VAL A 50 24.47 -7.49 -11.35
N GLN A 51 24.06 -8.65 -11.84
CA GLN A 51 23.43 -8.73 -13.14
C GLN A 51 22.00 -8.18 -13.11
N ARG A 52 21.62 -7.41 -14.11
CA ARG A 52 20.27 -6.89 -14.31
C ARG A 52 19.20 -8.01 -14.23
N SER A 53 19.51 -9.17 -14.77
CA SER A 53 18.62 -10.33 -14.73
C SER A 53 18.33 -10.82 -13.31
N ALA A 54 19.31 -10.72 -12.40
CA ALA A 54 19.15 -11.08 -10.99
C ALA A 54 18.15 -10.14 -10.30
N ILE A 55 18.29 -8.83 -10.51
CA ILE A 55 17.35 -7.84 -9.96
C ILE A 55 15.93 -8.09 -10.50
N ASN A 56 15.78 -8.30 -11.79
CA ASN A 56 14.48 -8.57 -12.40
C ASN A 56 13.83 -9.85 -11.82
N ARG A 57 14.58 -10.92 -11.59
CA ARG A 57 14.08 -12.15 -10.97
C ARG A 57 13.65 -11.93 -9.52
N GLN A 58 14.39 -11.13 -8.77
CA GLN A 58 14.06 -10.78 -7.38
C GLN A 58 12.77 -9.97 -7.31
N LEU A 59 12.64 -8.95 -8.15
CA LEU A 59 11.43 -8.11 -8.22
C LEU A 59 10.22 -8.87 -8.78
N ALA A 60 10.42 -9.77 -9.74
CA ALA A 60 9.37 -10.64 -10.27
C ALA A 60 8.93 -11.74 -9.29
N GLY A 61 9.67 -11.96 -8.20
CA GLY A 61 9.34 -12.96 -7.19
C GLY A 61 9.83 -14.37 -7.50
N LEU A 62 10.63 -14.53 -8.52
CA LEU A 62 11.22 -15.81 -8.91
C LEU A 62 12.40 -16.23 -8.02
N GLN A 63 12.98 -15.26 -7.31
CA GLN A 63 14.03 -15.49 -6.31
C GLN A 63 13.63 -14.97 -4.94
N HIS A 64 14.21 -15.56 -3.91
CA HIS A 64 13.99 -15.12 -2.54
C HIS A 64 14.69 -13.77 -2.29
N LEU A 65 13.94 -12.81 -1.76
CA LEU A 65 14.50 -11.57 -1.25
C LEU A 65 15.03 -11.82 0.17
N THR A 66 16.32 -11.63 0.35
CA THR A 66 16.94 -11.59 1.68
C THR A 66 16.91 -10.17 2.21
N LEU A 67 17.00 -10.00 3.54
CA LEU A 67 17.10 -8.67 4.15
C LEU A 67 18.28 -7.87 3.60
N ARG A 68 19.41 -8.54 3.35
CA ARG A 68 20.58 -7.94 2.73
C ARG A 68 20.26 -7.39 1.34
N THR A 69 19.63 -8.19 0.49
CA THR A 69 19.25 -7.76 -0.87
C THR A 69 18.29 -6.59 -0.85
N ILE A 70 17.33 -6.59 0.09
CA ILE A 70 16.38 -5.49 0.25
C ILE A 70 17.13 -4.21 0.63
N ALA A 71 18.06 -4.29 1.57
CA ALA A 71 18.89 -3.16 2.01
C ALA A 71 19.78 -2.64 0.87
N GLU A 72 20.41 -3.52 0.10
CA GLU A 72 21.26 -3.17 -1.04
C GLU A 72 20.43 -2.46 -2.14
N LEU A 73 19.24 -2.95 -2.45
CA LEU A 73 18.34 -2.32 -3.42
C LEU A 73 17.85 -0.94 -2.94
N ALA A 74 17.48 -0.81 -1.67
CA ALA A 74 17.06 0.46 -1.10
C ALA A 74 18.20 1.49 -1.12
N TRP A 75 19.42 1.06 -0.75
CA TRP A 75 20.61 1.91 -0.83
C TRP A 75 20.89 2.35 -2.27
N ALA A 76 20.77 1.47 -3.25
CA ALA A 76 20.99 1.80 -4.65
C ALA A 76 19.95 2.80 -5.20
N LEU A 77 18.74 2.80 -4.64
CA LEU A 77 17.64 3.72 -4.94
C LEU A 77 17.67 5.00 -4.10
N ASP A 78 18.69 5.19 -3.26
CA ASP A 78 18.79 6.28 -2.30
C ASP A 78 17.54 6.41 -1.39
N ARG A 79 17.03 5.25 -0.94
CA ARG A 79 15.84 5.13 -0.07
C ARG A 79 16.22 4.55 1.29
N GLU A 80 15.54 5.04 2.32
CA GLU A 80 15.64 4.49 3.67
C GLU A 80 14.56 3.44 3.89
N ILE A 81 14.92 2.35 4.58
CA ILE A 81 13.97 1.31 4.97
C ILE A 81 13.53 1.55 6.41
N VAL A 82 12.24 1.75 6.58
CA VAL A 82 11.61 1.78 7.90
C VAL A 82 10.86 0.47 8.11
N PHE A 83 11.26 -0.29 9.13
CA PHE A 83 10.61 -1.54 9.50
C PHE A 83 9.91 -1.39 10.84
N GLU A 84 8.60 -1.59 10.85
CA GLU A 84 7.79 -1.53 12.06
C GLU A 84 6.94 -2.79 12.21
N ALA A 85 7.06 -3.45 13.34
CA ALA A 85 6.22 -4.58 13.71
C ALA A 85 5.11 -4.11 14.65
N ARG A 86 3.88 -4.09 14.16
CA ARG A 86 2.69 -3.72 14.94
C ARG A 86 1.83 -4.96 15.22
N ARG A 87 1.13 -4.94 16.34
CA ARG A 87 0.06 -5.92 16.54
C ARG A 87 -1.04 -5.66 15.51
N PRO A 88 -1.56 -6.72 14.86
CA PRO A 88 -2.67 -6.53 13.94
C PRO A 88 -3.83 -5.92 14.75
N GLN A 89 -4.29 -4.76 14.34
CA GLN A 89 -5.54 -4.24 14.84
C GLN A 89 -6.63 -5.06 14.15
N THR A 90 -7.34 -5.86 14.93
CA THR A 90 -8.61 -6.41 14.51
C THR A 90 -9.57 -5.24 14.41
N PHE A 91 -9.67 -4.65 13.23
CA PHE A 91 -10.87 -3.89 12.95
C PHE A 91 -12.00 -4.91 13.03
N ALA A 92 -12.84 -4.79 14.03
CA ALA A 92 -14.13 -5.48 14.07
C ALA A 92 -14.73 -5.27 12.68
N GLY A 93 -14.98 -6.38 11.99
CA GLY A 93 -15.22 -6.34 10.56
C GLY A 93 -16.29 -5.32 10.22
N GLN A 94 -16.09 -4.58 9.13
CA GLN A 94 -17.07 -3.63 8.57
C GLN A 94 -18.41 -4.28 8.23
N ASN A 95 -18.60 -5.56 8.53
CA ASN A 95 -19.82 -6.34 8.35
C ASN A 95 -20.57 -6.63 9.67
N ASP A 96 -20.07 -6.18 10.82
CA ASP A 96 -20.89 -6.08 12.00
C ASP A 96 -21.84 -4.89 11.76
N LEU A 97 -23.02 -5.20 11.28
CA LEU A 97 -24.15 -4.27 11.34
C LEU A 97 -24.20 -3.76 12.77
N PRO A 98 -24.08 -2.45 13.01
CA PRO A 98 -24.20 -1.92 14.34
C PRO A 98 -25.53 -2.39 14.89
N ASP A 99 -25.48 -3.03 16.04
CA ASP A 99 -26.68 -3.50 16.72
C ASP A 99 -27.66 -2.34 16.82
N VAL A 100 -28.85 -2.54 16.22
CA VAL A 100 -29.89 -1.51 16.11
C VAL A 100 -30.26 -0.94 17.49
N SER A 101 -30.01 -1.73 18.54
CA SER A 101 -30.21 -1.34 19.93
C SER A 101 -29.26 -0.22 20.38
N THR A 102 -28.04 -0.17 19.85
CA THR A 102 -27.08 0.87 20.18
C THR A 102 -27.38 2.19 19.45
N LEU A 103 -27.98 2.12 18.26
CA LEU A 103 -28.42 3.29 17.51
C LEU A 103 -29.62 4.00 18.14
N ALA A 104 -30.49 3.25 18.83
CA ALA A 104 -31.64 3.81 19.53
C ALA A 104 -31.26 4.69 20.73
N SER A 105 -30.07 4.48 21.32
CA SER A 105 -29.56 5.27 22.44
C SER A 105 -28.84 6.55 22.01
N LEU A 106 -28.49 6.66 20.72
CA LEU A 106 -27.73 7.80 20.19
C LEU A 106 -28.57 8.80 19.39
N VAL A 107 -29.87 8.57 19.30
CA VAL A 107 -30.78 9.54 18.70
C VAL A 107 -31.26 10.51 19.80
N PRO A 108 -30.68 11.71 19.91
CA PRO A 108 -31.28 12.72 20.76
C PRO A 108 -32.66 13.07 20.18
N LEU A 109 -33.67 13.09 21.04
CA LEU A 109 -35.07 13.42 20.74
C LEU A 109 -35.29 14.86 20.32
N THR A 110 -34.34 15.51 19.70
CA THR A 110 -34.48 16.85 19.13
C THR A 110 -34.48 16.77 17.60
N MET A 111 -35.51 16.15 17.07
CA MET A 111 -35.79 16.13 15.62
C MET A 111 -36.28 17.51 15.09
N SER A 112 -36.08 18.61 15.81
CA SER A 112 -36.67 19.88 15.41
C SER A 112 -35.70 20.87 14.77
N ALA A 113 -34.44 20.56 14.60
CA ALA A 113 -33.46 21.58 14.19
C ALA A 113 -32.61 21.22 12.95
N ILE A 114 -32.87 20.14 12.25
CA ILE A 114 -31.95 19.68 11.16
C ILE A 114 -32.59 19.75 9.77
N TYR A 115 -33.70 20.41 9.61
CA TYR A 115 -34.17 20.73 8.28
C TYR A 115 -33.89 22.21 7.98
N SER A 116 -32.61 22.55 7.86
CA SER A 116 -32.20 23.72 7.10
C SER A 116 -31.89 23.26 5.69
N PRO A 117 -32.66 23.64 4.69
CA PRO A 117 -32.31 23.37 3.29
C PRO A 117 -31.29 24.41 2.82
N ALA A 118 -30.15 24.46 3.46
CA ALA A 118 -28.99 25.18 2.95
C ALA A 118 -28.01 24.17 2.38
N THR A 119 -28.37 23.56 1.29
CA THR A 119 -27.43 22.89 0.41
C THR A 119 -26.61 23.97 -0.28
N THR A 120 -25.68 24.55 0.44
CA THR A 120 -24.58 25.27 -0.20
C THR A 120 -23.56 24.20 -0.56
N LEU A 121 -23.67 23.70 -1.76
CA LEU A 121 -22.60 22.96 -2.42
C LEU A 121 -21.33 23.83 -2.32
N PRO A 122 -20.22 23.31 -1.81
CA PRO A 122 -18.97 24.04 -1.86
C PRO A 122 -18.66 24.31 -3.32
N PRO A 123 -18.23 25.53 -3.68
CA PRO A 123 -17.90 25.84 -5.07
C PRO A 123 -16.80 24.88 -5.52
N ALA A 124 -17.02 24.24 -6.66
CA ALA A 124 -16.03 23.40 -7.28
C ALA A 124 -14.72 24.16 -7.33
N ARG A 125 -13.69 23.58 -6.74
CA ARG A 125 -12.34 24.13 -6.70
C ARG A 125 -11.87 24.23 -8.15
N GLN A 126 -11.98 25.39 -8.74
CA GLN A 126 -11.43 25.66 -10.06
C GLN A 126 -9.91 25.56 -9.94
N ILE A 127 -9.37 24.53 -10.55
CA ILE A 127 -7.94 24.38 -10.74
C ILE A 127 -7.54 25.42 -11.78
N ARG A 128 -7.00 26.53 -11.31
CA ARG A 128 -6.45 27.57 -12.17
C ARG A 128 -5.07 27.10 -12.61
N VAL A 129 -5.01 26.55 -13.80
CA VAL A 129 -3.74 26.28 -14.48
C VAL A 129 -3.16 27.64 -14.92
N GLN A 130 -2.10 28.09 -14.26
CA GLN A 130 -1.35 29.24 -14.73
C GLN A 130 -0.35 28.79 -15.78
N PRO A 131 -0.29 29.41 -16.97
CA PRO A 131 0.77 29.16 -17.92
C PRO A 131 2.09 29.76 -17.37
N ARG A 132 3.12 28.95 -17.36
CA ARG A 132 4.49 29.39 -17.09
C ARG A 132 4.96 30.23 -18.28
N GLN A 133 5.29 31.45 -18.01
CA GLN A 133 6.17 32.25 -18.90
C GLN A 133 7.62 31.85 -18.69
#